data_39044663b5a9b5d342fd46229936a46e
#
_entry.id   39044663b5a9b5d342fd46229936a46e
#
_cell.length_a   1.000
_cell.length_b   1.000
_cell.length_c   1.000
_cell.angle_alpha   90.00
_cell.angle_beta   90.00
_cell.angle_gamma   90.00
#
_symmetry.space_group_name_H-M   'P 1'
#
loop_
_entity.id
_entity.type
_entity.pdbx_description
1 polymer ?
#
loop_
_entity_poly.entity_id
_entity_poly.type
_entity_poly.pdbx_seq_one_letter_code
_entity_poly.pdbx_strand_id
1 'polypeptide(L)'
;MDYQYKVIVSNQAFYKEFEIPADLERVKLGTTSNCEFRLNPDFFFEEIEIGFEKKEEWNILCNDNLYISRGDIRKLLFTELKHGDVLNICYSGSGEAAFELRFLIDFGSDGTNYSLKIDLSRIPELIIGDTYSANIELSTEYSKNTSVAIKQTASGVCLIEKSALYGTYVNGKRIEGRAFLNDYDFISVADFSAFYKEKQLYFSKTNIRLNG
;
A
#
# COMPACT_ATOMS: atom_id res chain seq x y z
N MET A 1 -17.54 -14.56 4.84
CA MET A 1 -16.22 -14.27 5.41
C MET A 1 -16.21 -12.79 5.70
N ASP A 2 -16.01 -12.43 6.96
CA ASP A 2 -16.00 -11.03 7.37
C ASP A 2 -14.58 -10.51 7.16
N TYR A 3 -14.35 -9.83 6.06
CA TYR A 3 -13.10 -9.11 5.82
C TYR A 3 -13.01 -7.96 6.82
N GLN A 4 -11.87 -7.83 7.45
CA GLN A 4 -11.54 -6.61 8.19
C GLN A 4 -10.85 -5.64 7.23
N TYR A 5 -11.33 -4.42 7.19
CA TYR A 5 -10.75 -3.36 6.39
C TYR A 5 -10.05 -2.38 7.32
N LYS A 6 -8.82 -2.02 6.96
CA LYS A 6 -8.01 -1.07 7.74
C LYS A 6 -7.62 0.11 6.87
N VAL A 7 -7.76 1.30 7.42
CA VAL A 7 -7.26 2.54 6.86
C VAL A 7 -6.13 3.05 7.74
N ILE A 8 -4.97 3.25 7.15
CA ILE A 8 -3.83 3.88 7.81
C ILE A 8 -3.66 5.27 7.24
N VAL A 9 -3.56 6.26 8.08
CA VAL A 9 -3.29 7.64 7.69
C VAL A 9 -2.04 8.15 8.39
N SER A 10 -1.17 8.79 7.64
CA SER A 10 0.09 9.30 8.17
C SER A 10 0.60 10.54 7.42
N ASN A 11 1.27 11.40 8.14
CA ASN A 11 2.13 12.45 7.59
C ASN A 11 3.38 12.59 8.49
N GLN A 12 4.14 13.66 8.34
CA GLN A 12 5.35 13.89 9.14
C GLN A 12 5.08 14.07 10.64
N ALA A 13 3.85 14.44 11.03
CA ALA A 13 3.48 14.78 12.40
C ALA A 13 2.69 13.68 13.11
N PHE A 14 2.04 12.77 12.38
CA PHE A 14 1.21 11.74 12.98
C PHE A 14 1.14 10.45 12.16
N TYR A 15 0.75 9.37 12.86
CA TYR A 15 0.38 8.06 12.32
C TYR A 15 -0.86 7.58 13.05
N LYS A 16 -1.87 7.11 12.33
CA LYS A 16 -3.09 6.57 12.93
C LYS A 16 -3.68 5.45 12.08
N GLU A 17 -4.17 4.41 12.75
CA GLU A 17 -4.87 3.28 12.14
C GLU A 17 -6.33 3.29 12.54
N PHE A 18 -7.19 2.94 11.59
CA PHE A 18 -8.62 2.77 11.80
C PHE A 18 -9.07 1.45 11.19
N GLU A 19 -9.86 0.70 11.93
CA GLU A 19 -10.53 -0.48 11.40
C GLU A 19 -11.96 -0.09 10.98
N ILE A 20 -12.32 -0.42 9.74
CA ILE A 20 -13.68 -0.19 9.26
C ILE A 20 -14.55 -1.36 9.77
N PRO A 21 -15.57 -1.10 10.59
CA PRO A 21 -16.50 -2.13 11.04
C PRO A 21 -17.16 -2.86 9.87
N ALA A 22 -17.26 -4.17 9.94
CA ALA A 22 -17.75 -5.02 8.84
C ALA A 22 -19.21 -4.75 8.44
N ASP A 23 -19.99 -4.22 9.36
CA ASP A 23 -21.41 -3.89 9.22
C ASP A 23 -21.66 -2.50 8.64
N LEU A 24 -20.62 -1.68 8.49
CA LEU A 24 -20.77 -0.34 7.91
C LEU A 24 -20.54 -0.36 6.40
N GLU A 25 -21.43 0.31 5.69
CA GLU A 25 -21.32 0.55 4.25
C GLU A 25 -20.75 1.96 3.93
N ARG A 26 -20.73 2.85 4.92
CA ARG A 26 -20.23 4.22 4.81
C ARG A 26 -19.51 4.61 6.09
N VAL A 27 -18.39 5.29 5.92
CA VAL A 27 -17.58 5.82 7.02
C VAL A 27 -16.97 7.15 6.58
N LYS A 28 -16.90 8.11 7.48
CA LYS A 28 -16.20 9.37 7.27
C LYS A 28 -14.93 9.42 8.11
N LEU A 29 -13.87 9.92 7.51
CA LEU A 29 -12.60 10.22 8.17
C LEU A 29 -12.30 11.71 8.03
N GLY A 30 -11.96 12.37 9.12
CA GLY A 30 -11.62 13.78 9.08
C GLY A 30 -11.54 14.43 10.44
N THR A 31 -11.47 15.77 10.41
CA THR A 31 -11.29 16.62 11.61
C THR A 31 -12.60 17.05 12.25
N THR A 32 -13.73 16.88 11.53
CA THR A 32 -15.04 17.34 11.99
C THR A 32 -15.69 16.39 12.99
N SER A 33 -16.66 16.90 13.72
CA SER A 33 -17.35 16.14 14.78
C SER A 33 -18.26 15.00 14.25
N ASN A 34 -18.61 15.04 12.98
CA ASN A 34 -19.46 14.07 12.31
C ASN A 34 -18.66 12.93 11.63
N CYS A 35 -17.34 12.90 11.81
CA CYS A 35 -16.50 11.81 11.32
C CYS A 35 -16.41 10.69 12.36
N GLU A 36 -16.61 9.44 11.93
CA GLU A 36 -16.40 8.24 12.73
C GLU A 36 -14.90 8.07 13.04
N PHE A 37 -14.06 8.31 12.03
CA PHE A 37 -12.61 8.26 12.15
C PHE A 37 -12.07 9.68 12.34
N ARG A 38 -11.79 10.03 13.59
CA ARG A 38 -11.37 11.38 13.92
C ARG A 38 -9.87 11.59 13.84
N LEU A 39 -9.49 12.64 13.12
CA LEU A 39 -8.15 13.22 13.09
C LEU A 39 -8.09 14.45 14.00
N ASN A 40 -6.93 14.69 14.61
CA ASN A 40 -6.73 15.93 15.37
C ASN A 40 -6.59 17.10 14.40
N PRO A 41 -7.47 18.13 14.47
CA PRO A 41 -7.42 19.29 13.57
C PRO A 41 -6.11 20.08 13.63
N ASP A 42 -5.38 20.04 14.74
CA ASP A 42 -4.12 20.78 14.91
C ASP A 42 -3.00 20.35 13.95
N PHE A 43 -3.16 19.21 13.28
CA PHE A 43 -2.20 18.69 12.29
C PHE A 43 -2.52 19.12 10.85
N PHE A 44 -3.55 19.91 10.61
CA PHE A 44 -4.02 20.25 9.28
C PHE A 44 -4.23 21.76 9.11
N PHE A 45 -3.98 22.26 7.91
CA PHE A 45 -4.19 23.67 7.57
C PHE A 45 -5.66 24.03 7.36
N GLU A 46 -6.44 23.05 6.92
CA GLU A 46 -7.87 23.19 6.63
C GLU A 46 -8.63 22.00 7.20
N GLU A 47 -9.95 22.14 7.25
CA GLU A 47 -10.83 21.05 7.64
C GLU A 47 -10.72 19.88 6.66
N ILE A 48 -10.54 18.69 7.20
CA ILE A 48 -10.46 17.43 6.45
C ILE A 48 -11.78 16.69 6.60
N GLU A 49 -12.38 16.32 5.49
CA GLU A 49 -13.46 15.32 5.45
C GLU A 49 -13.35 14.51 4.16
N ILE A 50 -13.19 13.20 4.31
CA ILE A 50 -13.25 12.23 3.21
C ILE A 50 -14.24 11.13 3.58
N GLY A 51 -14.95 10.64 2.56
CA GLY A 51 -15.91 9.55 2.68
C GLY A 51 -15.34 8.24 2.18
N PHE A 52 -15.71 7.15 2.83
CA PHE A 52 -15.57 5.80 2.32
C PHE A 52 -16.97 5.23 2.10
N GLU A 53 -17.21 4.65 0.95
CA GLU A 53 -18.48 4.03 0.60
C GLU A 53 -18.25 2.64 -0.01
N LYS A 54 -18.92 1.64 0.54
CA LYS A 54 -18.90 0.28 0.02
C LYS A 54 -20.00 0.13 -1.05
N LYS A 55 -19.60 -0.29 -2.24
CA LYS A 55 -20.47 -0.75 -3.31
C LYS A 55 -20.17 -2.23 -3.56
N GLU A 56 -19.74 -2.61 -4.74
CA GLU A 56 -19.10 -3.91 -4.93
C GLU A 56 -17.75 -3.95 -4.23
N GLU A 57 -16.97 -2.86 -4.35
CA GLU A 57 -15.71 -2.61 -3.65
C GLU A 57 -15.80 -1.30 -2.85
N TRP A 58 -14.85 -1.09 -1.96
CA TRP A 58 -14.74 0.17 -1.24
C TRP A 58 -14.28 1.29 -2.18
N ASN A 59 -14.89 2.43 -2.05
CA ASN A 59 -14.53 3.66 -2.74
C ASN A 59 -14.18 4.74 -1.73
N ILE A 60 -13.22 5.59 -2.09
CA ILE A 60 -12.91 6.81 -1.36
C ILE A 60 -13.40 8.02 -2.15
N LEU A 61 -13.96 9.00 -1.45
CA LEU A 61 -14.52 10.23 -2.00
C LEU A 61 -13.95 11.42 -1.24
N CYS A 62 -13.47 12.41 -1.98
CA CYS A 62 -13.07 13.72 -1.45
C CYS A 62 -14.14 14.77 -1.74
N ASN A 63 -14.25 15.75 -0.85
CA ASN A 63 -15.00 16.98 -1.09
C ASN A 63 -14.17 17.98 -1.92
N ASP A 64 -14.74 19.14 -2.27
CA ASP A 64 -14.14 20.08 -3.23
C ASP A 64 -12.82 20.72 -2.78
N ASN A 65 -12.53 20.74 -1.48
CA ASN A 65 -11.28 21.29 -0.94
C ASN A 65 -10.12 20.28 -0.93
N LEU A 66 -10.40 19.00 -1.26
CA LEU A 66 -9.43 17.93 -1.29
C LEU A 66 -9.46 17.18 -2.63
N TYR A 67 -8.36 16.55 -2.96
CA TYR A 67 -8.31 15.59 -4.07
C TYR A 67 -7.37 14.43 -3.74
N ILE A 68 -7.56 13.34 -4.47
CA ILE A 68 -6.74 12.13 -4.38
C ILE A 68 -5.66 12.19 -5.48
N SER A 69 -4.43 11.91 -5.10
CA SER A 69 -3.34 11.62 -6.03
C SER A 69 -2.89 10.17 -5.86
N ARG A 70 -2.88 9.41 -6.97
CA ARG A 70 -2.47 8.00 -7.01
C ARG A 70 -1.37 7.84 -8.05
N GLY A 71 -0.12 7.70 -7.62
CA GLY A 71 1.02 7.67 -8.52
C GLY A 71 1.06 8.93 -9.39
N ASP A 72 1.06 8.74 -10.71
CA ASP A 72 1.05 9.86 -11.69
C ASP A 72 -0.35 10.42 -11.96
N ILE A 73 -1.41 9.75 -11.52
CA ILE A 73 -2.79 10.20 -11.66
C ILE A 73 -3.09 11.22 -10.57
N ARG A 74 -3.38 12.44 -10.97
CA ARG A 74 -3.62 13.56 -10.06
C ARG A 74 -5.05 14.08 -10.16
N LYS A 75 -5.52 14.64 -9.05
CA LYS A 75 -6.82 15.35 -8.95
C LYS A 75 -8.04 14.45 -9.21
N LEU A 76 -8.05 13.27 -8.61
CA LEU A 76 -9.26 12.46 -8.54
C LEU A 76 -10.12 12.93 -7.36
N LEU A 77 -11.41 13.05 -7.54
CA LEU A 77 -12.36 13.29 -6.44
C LEU A 77 -12.89 11.99 -5.84
N PHE A 78 -12.82 10.91 -6.59
CA PHE A 78 -13.14 9.57 -6.09
C PHE A 78 -12.30 8.51 -6.79
N THR A 79 -12.10 7.37 -6.13
CA THR A 79 -11.47 6.18 -6.72
C THR A 79 -11.87 4.93 -5.93
N GLU A 80 -11.95 3.80 -6.64
CA GLU A 80 -12.07 2.49 -6.04
C GLU A 80 -10.80 2.15 -5.26
N LEU A 81 -10.96 1.53 -4.08
CA LEU A 81 -9.87 1.12 -3.21
C LEU A 81 -9.58 -0.36 -3.38
N LYS A 82 -8.32 -0.68 -3.54
CA LYS A 82 -7.79 -2.04 -3.59
C LYS A 82 -6.84 -2.28 -2.42
N HIS A 83 -6.74 -3.53 -2.03
CA HIS A 83 -5.76 -3.90 -1.02
C HIS A 83 -4.36 -3.40 -1.39
N GLY A 84 -3.72 -2.69 -0.45
CA GLY A 84 -2.38 -2.13 -0.62
C GLY A 84 -2.33 -0.79 -1.34
N ASP A 85 -3.47 -0.18 -1.65
CA ASP A 85 -3.47 1.16 -2.22
C ASP A 85 -2.80 2.17 -1.29
N VAL A 86 -1.93 2.98 -1.89
CA VAL A 86 -1.30 4.12 -1.25
C VAL A 86 -1.70 5.38 -2.02
N LEU A 87 -2.41 6.25 -1.35
CA LEU A 87 -2.98 7.47 -1.92
C LEU A 87 -2.46 8.67 -1.16
N ASN A 88 -2.18 9.77 -1.86
CA ASN A 88 -1.98 11.05 -1.22
C ASN A 88 -3.28 11.84 -1.27
N ILE A 89 -3.74 12.29 -0.12
CA ILE A 89 -4.85 13.24 0.00
C ILE A 89 -4.25 14.62 0.03
N CYS A 90 -4.60 15.46 -0.94
CA CYS A 90 -3.98 16.75 -1.17
C CYS A 90 -5.02 17.86 -1.09
N TYR A 91 -4.58 19.05 -0.62
CA TYR A 91 -5.40 20.26 -0.64
C TYR A 91 -5.56 20.79 -2.07
N SER A 92 -6.79 21.09 -2.47
CA SER A 92 -7.10 21.60 -3.82
C SER A 92 -6.47 22.97 -4.08
N GLY A 93 -6.34 23.80 -3.04
CA GLY A 93 -5.78 25.14 -3.14
C GLY A 93 -4.26 25.18 -3.31
N SER A 94 -3.51 24.46 -2.46
CA SER A 94 -2.03 24.46 -2.47
C SER A 94 -1.43 23.35 -3.31
N GLY A 95 -2.13 22.22 -3.46
CA GLY A 95 -1.59 21.00 -4.05
C GLY A 95 -0.69 20.20 -3.11
N GLU A 96 -0.49 20.65 -1.87
CA GLU A 96 0.30 19.94 -0.87
C GLU A 96 -0.47 18.75 -0.32
N ALA A 97 0.25 17.68 0.01
CA ALA A 97 -0.34 16.51 0.63
C ALA A 97 -0.71 16.81 2.09
N ALA A 98 -1.97 16.65 2.43
CA ALA A 98 -2.44 16.70 3.82
C ALA A 98 -1.95 15.46 4.58
N PHE A 99 -2.05 14.28 3.96
CA PHE A 99 -1.56 13.00 4.49
C PHE A 99 -1.51 11.93 3.40
N GLU A 100 -0.76 10.87 3.69
CA GLU A 100 -0.80 9.60 2.96
C GLU A 100 -1.86 8.70 3.59
N LEU A 101 -2.65 8.05 2.75
CA LEU A 101 -3.65 7.06 3.13
C LEU A 101 -3.27 5.72 2.52
N ARG A 102 -3.33 4.67 3.34
CA ARG A 102 -3.19 3.28 2.91
C ARG A 102 -4.46 2.52 3.20
N PHE A 103 -4.90 1.73 2.25
CA PHE A 103 -6.05 0.86 2.41
C PHE A 103 -5.62 -0.60 2.43
N LEU A 104 -5.94 -1.28 3.51
CA LEU A 104 -5.59 -2.68 3.71
C LEU A 104 -6.86 -3.51 3.93
N ILE A 105 -6.88 -4.67 3.31
CA ILE A 105 -7.88 -5.68 3.60
C ILE A 105 -7.19 -6.72 4.46
N ASP A 106 -7.58 -6.85 5.72
CA ASP A 106 -7.10 -7.92 6.58
C ASP A 106 -7.98 -9.15 6.34
N PHE A 107 -7.36 -10.16 5.78
CA PHE A 107 -8.03 -11.40 5.43
C PHE A 107 -8.05 -12.42 6.57
N GLY A 108 -7.78 -11.96 7.79
CA GLY A 108 -7.69 -12.82 8.97
C GLY A 108 -6.39 -13.62 9.05
N SER A 109 -6.22 -14.35 10.14
CA SER A 109 -4.99 -15.08 10.45
C SER A 109 -4.66 -16.23 9.47
N ASP A 110 -5.58 -16.63 8.66
CA ASP A 110 -5.49 -17.76 7.73
C ASP A 110 -5.01 -17.37 6.31
N GLY A 111 -4.90 -16.07 6.00
CA GLY A 111 -4.29 -15.60 4.75
C GLY A 111 -4.98 -16.11 3.47
N THR A 112 -6.26 -16.50 3.54
CA THR A 112 -6.96 -17.25 2.49
C THR A 112 -7.19 -16.48 1.19
N ASN A 113 -6.96 -15.16 1.17
CA ASN A 113 -7.15 -14.34 -0.02
C ASN A 113 -5.85 -13.90 -0.72
N TYR A 114 -4.70 -14.17 -0.12
CA TYR A 114 -3.45 -14.13 -0.86
C TYR A 114 -3.26 -15.47 -1.55
N SER A 115 -3.10 -15.46 -2.86
CA SER A 115 -2.87 -16.69 -3.59
C SER A 115 -1.52 -17.32 -3.27
N LEU A 116 -0.60 -16.54 -2.71
CA LEU A 116 0.73 -16.97 -2.33
C LEU A 116 1.23 -16.27 -1.07
N LYS A 117 1.97 -17.06 -0.28
CA LYS A 117 2.66 -16.61 0.93
C LYS A 117 4.07 -17.19 0.92
N ILE A 118 5.06 -16.34 1.09
CA ILE A 118 6.46 -16.76 1.20
C ILE A 118 6.98 -16.43 2.59
N ASP A 119 7.45 -17.46 3.31
CA ASP A 119 8.14 -17.31 4.58
C ASP A 119 9.61 -16.94 4.33
N LEU A 120 9.94 -15.69 4.53
CA LEU A 120 11.30 -15.17 4.36
C LEU A 120 12.26 -15.66 5.44
N SER A 121 11.78 -16.19 6.57
CA SER A 121 12.66 -16.63 7.67
C SER A 121 13.62 -17.75 7.26
N ARG A 122 13.26 -18.51 6.22
CA ARG A 122 14.03 -19.63 5.69
C ARG A 122 14.77 -19.32 4.39
N ILE A 123 14.59 -18.10 3.86
CA ILE A 123 15.14 -17.69 2.56
C ILE A 123 16.14 -16.57 2.84
N PRO A 124 17.45 -16.82 2.66
CA PRO A 124 18.47 -15.77 2.92
C PRO A 124 18.36 -14.59 1.93
N GLU A 125 17.98 -14.89 0.70
CA GLU A 125 17.74 -13.90 -0.36
C GLU A 125 16.63 -14.38 -1.29
N LEU A 126 15.61 -13.55 -1.50
CA LEU A 126 14.55 -13.76 -2.47
C LEU A 126 14.74 -12.76 -3.61
N ILE A 127 14.85 -13.25 -4.85
CA ILE A 127 15.02 -12.41 -6.05
C ILE A 127 13.69 -12.34 -6.79
N ILE A 128 13.27 -11.11 -7.10
CA ILE A 128 12.08 -10.80 -7.90
C ILE A 128 12.54 -10.08 -9.16
N GLY A 129 12.16 -10.55 -10.34
CA GLY A 129 12.57 -9.90 -11.58
C GLY A 129 12.19 -10.64 -12.85
N ASP A 130 12.66 -10.15 -13.99
CA ASP A 130 12.36 -10.66 -15.32
C ASP A 130 13.36 -11.74 -15.83
N THR A 131 14.15 -12.30 -14.95
CA THR A 131 15.15 -13.30 -15.30
C THR A 131 14.78 -14.69 -14.81
N TYR A 132 15.18 -15.73 -15.53
CA TYR A 132 14.99 -17.13 -15.12
C TYR A 132 15.67 -17.50 -13.79
N SER A 133 16.61 -16.68 -13.33
CA SER A 133 17.26 -16.85 -12.03
C SER A 133 16.47 -16.22 -10.87
N ALA A 134 15.39 -15.50 -11.16
CA ALA A 134 14.53 -14.94 -10.14
C ALA A 134 13.69 -16.05 -9.48
N ASN A 135 13.53 -15.97 -8.15
CA ASN A 135 12.60 -16.86 -7.42
C ASN A 135 11.15 -16.52 -7.77
N ILE A 136 10.86 -15.25 -7.98
CA ILE A 136 9.60 -14.74 -8.52
C ILE A 136 9.91 -14.11 -9.87
N GLU A 137 9.55 -14.82 -10.94
CA GLU A 137 9.73 -14.33 -12.30
C GLU A 137 8.53 -13.46 -12.70
N LEU A 138 8.82 -12.23 -13.09
CA LEU A 138 7.85 -11.28 -13.64
C LEU A 138 7.88 -11.38 -15.16
N SER A 139 6.71 -11.53 -15.78
CA SER A 139 6.62 -11.83 -17.22
C SER A 139 5.85 -10.79 -18.04
N THR A 140 5.81 -9.54 -17.57
CA THR A 140 5.10 -8.46 -18.25
C THR A 140 6.05 -7.53 -19.00
N GLU A 141 5.49 -6.68 -19.86
CA GLU A 141 6.28 -5.65 -20.55
C GLU A 141 6.85 -4.61 -19.59
N TYR A 142 6.22 -4.39 -18.42
CA TYR A 142 6.64 -3.46 -17.39
C TYR A 142 7.78 -3.98 -16.51
N SER A 143 8.00 -5.30 -16.51
CA SER A 143 9.03 -5.93 -15.69
C SER A 143 10.39 -6.05 -16.36
N LYS A 144 10.54 -5.61 -17.62
CA LYS A 144 11.80 -5.67 -18.35
C LYS A 144 12.94 -4.98 -17.60
N ASN A 145 14.09 -5.64 -17.52
CA ASN A 145 15.28 -5.19 -16.80
C ASN A 145 15.02 -4.95 -15.29
N THR A 146 14.06 -5.67 -14.70
CA THR A 146 13.76 -5.59 -13.29
C THR A 146 14.50 -6.70 -12.55
N SER A 147 15.23 -6.32 -11.49
CA SER A 147 15.84 -7.23 -10.53
C SER A 147 15.88 -6.57 -9.16
N VAL A 148 15.13 -7.14 -8.25
CA VAL A 148 15.01 -6.68 -6.87
C VAL A 148 15.27 -7.85 -5.95
N ALA A 149 16.00 -7.64 -4.87
CA ALA A 149 16.27 -8.67 -3.88
C ALA A 149 15.68 -8.29 -2.52
N ILE A 150 15.08 -9.26 -1.85
CA ILE A 150 14.71 -9.15 -0.44
C ILE A 150 15.68 -10.02 0.36
N LYS A 151 16.46 -9.41 1.27
CA LYS A 151 17.48 -10.08 2.06
C LYS A 151 17.21 -9.98 3.54
N GLN A 152 17.47 -11.06 4.26
CA GLN A 152 17.60 -11.00 5.69
C GLN A 152 18.99 -10.46 6.07
N THR A 153 18.99 -9.51 6.98
CA THR A 153 20.21 -8.92 7.54
C THR A 153 20.15 -8.94 9.07
N ALA A 154 21.27 -8.66 9.72
CA ALA A 154 21.30 -8.53 11.19
C ALA A 154 20.38 -7.39 11.69
N SER A 155 20.11 -6.38 10.85
CA SER A 155 19.28 -5.21 11.18
C SER A 155 17.81 -5.37 10.77
N GLY A 156 17.43 -6.49 10.15
CA GLY A 156 16.06 -6.73 9.66
C GLY A 156 16.00 -7.20 8.22
N VAL A 157 14.83 -7.18 7.65
CA VAL A 157 14.61 -7.53 6.23
C VAL A 157 14.81 -6.29 5.37
N CYS A 158 15.63 -6.41 4.36
CA CYS A 158 16.02 -5.31 3.48
C CYS A 158 15.60 -5.60 2.03
N LEU A 159 14.84 -4.68 1.43
CA LEU A 159 14.54 -4.64 0.00
C LEU A 159 15.67 -3.89 -0.72
N ILE A 160 16.21 -4.48 -1.78
CA ILE A 160 17.36 -3.94 -2.52
C ILE A 160 17.00 -3.89 -4.00
N GLU A 161 16.96 -2.71 -4.58
CA GLU A 161 16.83 -2.53 -6.01
C GLU A 161 18.20 -2.73 -6.67
N LYS A 162 18.32 -3.74 -7.53
CA LYS A 162 19.50 -3.96 -8.39
C LYS A 162 19.33 -3.26 -9.74
N SER A 163 18.13 -3.36 -10.29
CA SER A 163 17.68 -2.64 -11.48
C SER A 163 16.15 -2.62 -11.51
N ALA A 164 15.55 -1.51 -11.86
CA ALA A 164 14.11 -1.42 -12.12
C ALA A 164 13.83 -0.17 -12.97
N LEU A 165 13.45 -0.37 -14.24
CA LEU A 165 13.17 0.73 -15.16
C LEU A 165 12.11 1.70 -14.61
N TYR A 166 11.08 1.16 -14.00
CA TYR A 166 9.98 1.94 -13.40
C TYR A 166 10.16 2.20 -11.91
N GLY A 167 11.29 1.76 -11.32
CA GLY A 167 11.60 1.92 -9.90
C GLY A 167 10.94 0.88 -9.01
N THR A 168 11.43 0.85 -7.78
CA THR A 168 10.93 0.03 -6.68
C THR A 168 10.36 0.96 -5.62
N TYR A 169 9.21 0.61 -5.06
CA TYR A 169 8.50 1.46 -4.13
C TYR A 169 8.19 0.70 -2.85
N VAL A 170 8.30 1.39 -1.73
CA VAL A 170 7.78 0.95 -0.43
C VAL A 170 6.77 1.99 0.02
N ASN A 171 5.51 1.56 0.20
CA ASN A 171 4.40 2.43 0.58
C ASN A 171 4.19 3.63 -0.38
N GLY A 172 4.32 3.39 -1.69
CA GLY A 172 4.21 4.42 -2.71
C GLY A 172 5.41 5.36 -2.82
N LYS A 173 6.42 5.22 -1.96
CA LYS A 173 7.67 6.01 -2.01
C LYS A 173 8.74 5.24 -2.76
N ARG A 174 9.32 5.84 -3.80
CA ARG A 174 10.46 5.25 -4.51
C ARG A 174 11.64 5.10 -3.56
N ILE A 175 12.26 3.91 -3.55
CA ILE A 175 13.47 3.69 -2.78
C ILE A 175 14.72 4.12 -3.56
N GLU A 176 15.76 4.54 -2.85
CA GLU A 176 17.07 4.86 -3.43
C GLU A 176 18.03 3.70 -3.15
N GLY A 177 17.98 2.69 -4.02
CA GLY A 177 18.81 1.50 -3.95
C GLY A 177 18.39 0.49 -2.90
N ARG A 178 18.02 0.88 -1.68
CA ARG A 178 17.56 -0.04 -0.62
C ARG A 178 16.62 0.60 0.39
N ALA A 179 15.75 -0.23 1.00
CA ALA A 179 14.91 0.13 2.14
C ALA A 179 14.80 -1.04 3.11
N PHE A 180 14.77 -0.79 4.41
CA PHE A 180 14.38 -1.80 5.40
C PHE A 180 12.87 -1.90 5.46
N LEU A 181 12.37 -3.13 5.52
CA LEU A 181 10.94 -3.39 5.59
C LEU A 181 10.48 -3.46 7.05
N ASN A 182 9.42 -2.76 7.34
CA ASN A 182 8.67 -2.85 8.59
C ASN A 182 7.38 -3.64 8.36
N ASP A 183 6.83 -4.21 9.42
CA ASP A 183 5.53 -4.86 9.33
C ASP A 183 4.49 -3.89 8.77
N TYR A 184 3.65 -4.41 7.88
CA TYR A 184 2.64 -3.69 7.11
C TYR A 184 3.19 -2.82 5.95
N ASP A 185 4.47 -2.95 5.59
CA ASP A 185 4.97 -2.30 4.38
C ASP A 185 4.42 -2.96 3.11
N PHE A 186 4.05 -2.11 2.17
CA PHE A 186 3.60 -2.51 0.85
C PHE A 186 4.68 -2.26 -0.18
N ILE A 187 5.08 -3.31 -0.88
CA ILE A 187 6.13 -3.28 -1.89
C ILE A 187 5.49 -3.26 -3.28
N SER A 188 5.96 -2.38 -4.15
CA SER A 188 5.59 -2.38 -5.56
C SER A 188 6.84 -2.35 -6.43
N VAL A 189 6.89 -3.28 -7.39
CA VAL A 189 7.99 -3.43 -8.37
C VAL A 189 7.35 -3.76 -9.71
N ALA A 190 7.48 -2.88 -10.69
CA ALA A 190 6.74 -3.02 -11.96
C ALA A 190 5.23 -3.21 -11.68
N ASP A 191 4.67 -4.30 -12.15
CA ASP A 191 3.28 -4.72 -11.90
C ASP A 191 3.14 -5.76 -10.77
N PHE A 192 4.22 -6.07 -10.08
CA PHE A 192 4.20 -6.90 -8.88
C PHE A 192 3.95 -6.06 -7.65
N SER A 193 3.05 -6.54 -6.79
CA SER A 193 2.77 -5.93 -5.51
C SER A 193 2.73 -7.00 -4.41
N ALA A 194 3.32 -6.69 -3.28
CA ALA A 194 3.36 -7.58 -2.13
C ALA A 194 3.21 -6.81 -0.82
N PHE A 195 2.62 -7.49 0.14
CA PHE A 195 2.46 -7.01 1.51
C PHE A 195 3.44 -7.75 2.42
N TYR A 196 4.18 -7.02 3.25
CA TYR A 196 5.14 -7.59 4.20
C TYR A 196 4.60 -7.53 5.63
N LYS A 197 4.62 -8.68 6.33
CA LYS A 197 4.28 -8.78 7.76
C LYS A 197 4.99 -9.98 8.39
N GLU A 198 5.59 -9.80 9.57
CA GLU A 198 6.18 -10.88 10.38
C GLU A 198 7.13 -11.80 9.59
N LYS A 199 8.03 -11.21 8.80
CA LYS A 199 8.96 -11.93 7.89
C LYS A 199 8.25 -12.76 6.82
N GLN A 200 7.04 -12.42 6.48
CA GLN A 200 6.28 -13.09 5.42
C GLN A 200 5.92 -12.09 4.34
N LEU A 201 5.93 -12.56 3.11
CA LEU A 201 5.53 -11.82 1.94
C LEU A 201 4.23 -12.42 1.42
N TYR A 202 3.20 -11.59 1.32
CA TYR A 202 1.88 -11.97 0.84
C TYR A 202 1.62 -11.28 -0.49
N PHE A 203 1.19 -12.01 -1.51
CA PHE A 203 0.90 -11.46 -2.83
C PHE A 203 -0.09 -12.30 -3.64
N SER A 204 -0.68 -11.70 -4.66
CA SER A 204 -1.57 -12.38 -5.59
C SER A 204 -0.77 -12.97 -6.74
N LYS A 205 -1.15 -14.16 -7.18
CA LYS A 205 -0.50 -14.86 -8.29
C LYS A 205 -1.07 -14.36 -9.63
N THR A 206 -0.75 -13.11 -9.97
CA THR A 206 -1.09 -12.54 -11.27
C THR A 206 0.20 -12.17 -11.99
N ASN A 207 0.37 -12.64 -13.22
CA ASN A 207 1.51 -12.30 -14.09
C ASN A 207 2.90 -12.65 -13.52
N ILE A 208 2.97 -13.68 -12.67
CA ILE A 208 4.22 -14.14 -12.09
C ILE A 208 4.40 -15.66 -12.25
N ARG A 209 5.66 -16.10 -12.31
CA ARG A 209 6.06 -17.52 -12.21
C ARG A 209 6.94 -17.69 -10.98
N LEU A 210 6.69 -18.74 -10.21
CA LEU A 210 7.58 -19.15 -9.14
C LEU A 210 8.57 -20.17 -9.68
N ASN A 211 9.84 -19.89 -9.53
CA ASN A 211 10.94 -20.79 -9.82
C ASN A 211 11.44 -21.38 -8.49
N GLY A 212 11.32 -22.71 -8.38
CA GLY A 212 11.72 -23.46 -7.18
C GLY A 212 13.23 -23.70 -7.11
#